data_f0daaa19eae3ea67e2f262148ef96fd8
#
_entry.id   f0daaa19eae3ea67e2f262148ef96fd8
#
_cell.length_a   1.000
_cell.length_b   1.000
_cell.length_c   1.000
_cell.angle_alpha   90.00
_cell.angle_beta   90.00
_cell.angle_gamma   90.00
#
_symmetry.space_group_name_H-M   'P 1'
#
loop_
_entity.id
_entity.type
_entity.pdbx_description
1 polymer ?
#
loop_
_entity_poly.entity_id
_entity_poly.type
_entity_poly.pdbx_seq_one_letter_code
_entity_poly.pdbx_strand_id
1 'polypeptide(L)'
;MSWVVADDLPSTILFSFPSEGSIKIVNASQRRRRRQRRLQQRSDDKYRKLHRYIDFQQTFGFDALYQAARKCKRGVTWKNTVLNFDNRRAVNCWKLAQELEDGTYKKRAPIRFDISERGKLRHISAVSFRDRVVQRALCDNSLVPIVESQLIYDNAASLPKRGTSFARKRFELHYKRALGKWEHPYAVIFDCSNYFGSISSQRAFDMISTLYRSIARTGREKQDVERILTVLRIFVLDEPHLGLGNQTSQTMAIWYLNKVDHWCMSQGFYGRYMDDAYCFCKNREQAERVLAGYERHVNQLGLRLNKRKTRIVDCRTGQLTFLKRVYSVQDDGSILIRMHHKALRASRRHARNLIRSYDGVHVGLRTVQDSWTSHESTLSGLTH
;
A
#
# COMPACT_ATOMS: atom_id res chain seq x y z
N MET A 1 30.41 -22.92 28.84
CA MET A 1 30.12 -24.36 28.75
C MET A 1 30.28 -24.73 27.30
N SER A 2 31.36 -25.38 27.03
CA SER A 2 31.88 -25.80 25.74
C SER A 2 31.10 -26.99 25.20
N TRP A 3 30.76 -26.96 23.93
CA TRP A 3 30.23 -28.12 23.19
C TRP A 3 31.38 -29.10 22.94
N VAL A 4 31.31 -30.27 23.54
CA VAL A 4 32.22 -31.39 23.28
C VAL A 4 31.72 -32.08 22.02
N VAL A 5 32.61 -32.18 21.04
CA VAL A 5 32.50 -33.05 19.88
C VAL A 5 32.67 -34.48 20.38
N ALA A 6 31.65 -35.31 20.24
CA ALA A 6 31.73 -36.74 20.54
C ALA A 6 32.11 -37.49 19.27
N ASP A 7 33.39 -37.68 19.05
CA ASP A 7 33.94 -38.85 18.36
C ASP A 7 34.33 -39.86 19.45
N ASP A 8 34.03 -41.15 19.19
CA ASP A 8 34.24 -42.34 20.03
C ASP A 8 33.07 -42.75 20.94
N LEU A 9 32.13 -43.49 20.33
CA LEU A 9 31.35 -44.47 21.07
C LEU A 9 31.41 -45.85 20.38
N PRO A 10 31.74 -46.92 21.17
CA PRO A 10 31.90 -48.26 20.63
C PRO A 10 30.58 -48.87 20.20
N SER A 11 30.66 -49.66 19.14
CA SER A 11 29.59 -50.51 18.59
C SER A 11 29.02 -51.43 19.67
N THR A 12 27.67 -51.39 19.79
CA THR A 12 26.79 -52.35 20.42
C THR A 12 26.06 -51.85 21.67
N ILE A 13 25.01 -51.09 21.43
CA ILE A 13 23.84 -51.11 22.32
C ILE A 13 22.59 -51.22 21.41
N LEU A 14 22.06 -52.47 21.33
CA LEU A 14 20.78 -52.78 20.71
C LEU A 14 19.65 -52.25 21.60
N PHE A 15 19.11 -51.09 21.28
CA PHE A 15 17.75 -50.72 21.74
C PHE A 15 16.73 -51.14 20.68
N SER A 16 15.94 -52.14 20.98
CA SER A 16 14.75 -52.49 20.24
C SER A 16 13.70 -51.37 20.43
N PHE A 17 13.54 -50.53 19.44
CA PHE A 17 12.40 -49.66 19.31
C PHE A 17 11.32 -50.34 18.46
N PRO A 18 10.02 -50.09 18.74
CA PRO A 18 8.94 -50.69 17.95
C PRO A 18 9.01 -50.19 16.51
N SER A 19 8.87 -51.08 15.59
CA SER A 19 8.74 -50.85 14.16
C SER A 19 7.54 -49.99 13.87
N GLU A 20 7.78 -48.74 13.46
CA GLU A 20 6.99 -47.97 12.48
C GLU A 20 7.51 -46.51 12.46
N GLY A 21 8.14 -46.16 11.36
CA GLY A 21 8.61 -44.77 11.14
C GLY A 21 10.05 -44.70 10.66
N SER A 22 10.32 -45.18 9.43
CA SER A 22 11.61 -44.94 8.77
C SER A 22 11.90 -43.45 8.69
N ILE A 23 12.76 -42.91 9.58
CA ILE A 23 13.30 -41.57 9.47
C ILE A 23 14.13 -41.54 8.17
N LYS A 24 13.52 -41.05 7.08
CA LYS A 24 14.24 -40.85 5.81
C LYS A 24 15.26 -39.77 6.03
N ILE A 25 16.53 -40.15 6.22
CA ILE A 25 17.68 -39.23 6.20
C ILE A 25 17.70 -38.58 4.79
N VAL A 26 17.18 -37.40 4.68
CA VAL A 26 17.14 -36.65 3.43
C VAL A 26 18.53 -36.04 3.20
N ASN A 27 19.29 -36.64 2.28
CA ASN A 27 20.61 -36.19 1.86
C ASN A 27 20.65 -34.67 1.54
N ALA A 28 21.75 -33.97 1.80
CA ALA A 28 21.92 -32.54 1.54
C ALA A 28 21.61 -32.19 0.06
N SER A 29 21.97 -33.07 -0.88
CA SER A 29 21.62 -32.91 -2.31
C SER A 29 20.12 -33.01 -2.57
N GLN A 30 19.39 -33.91 -1.89
CA GLN A 30 17.95 -34.03 -1.99
C GLN A 30 17.23 -32.79 -1.39
N ARG A 31 17.73 -32.25 -0.26
CA ARG A 31 17.22 -31.00 0.32
C ARG A 31 17.42 -29.82 -0.64
N ARG A 32 18.58 -29.74 -1.29
CA ARG A 32 18.88 -28.71 -2.31
C ARG A 32 17.94 -28.82 -3.52
N ARG A 33 17.75 -30.06 -4.06
CA ARG A 33 16.82 -30.32 -5.18
C ARG A 33 15.37 -29.99 -4.82
N ARG A 34 14.90 -30.36 -3.61
CA ARG A 34 13.55 -30.01 -3.12
C ARG A 34 13.38 -28.49 -2.97
N ARG A 35 14.40 -27.78 -2.46
CA ARG A 35 14.40 -26.33 -2.38
C ARG A 35 14.31 -25.67 -3.76
N GLN A 36 15.09 -26.13 -4.71
CA GLN A 36 15.07 -25.64 -6.09
C GLN A 36 13.69 -25.85 -6.74
N ARG A 37 13.12 -27.07 -6.64
CA ARG A 37 11.78 -27.37 -7.16
C ARG A 37 10.71 -26.46 -6.56
N ARG A 38 10.75 -26.21 -5.25
CA ARG A 38 9.80 -25.28 -4.58
C ARG A 38 9.98 -23.83 -5.07
N LEU A 39 11.21 -23.39 -5.27
CA LEU A 39 11.48 -22.05 -5.81
C LEU A 39 10.99 -21.91 -7.24
N GLN A 40 11.24 -22.92 -8.09
CA GLN A 40 10.73 -22.96 -9.45
C GLN A 40 9.21 -22.94 -9.48
N GLN A 41 8.55 -23.80 -8.70
CA GLN A 41 7.09 -23.84 -8.62
C GLN A 41 6.50 -22.49 -8.18
N ARG A 42 7.09 -21.84 -7.16
CA ARG A 42 6.66 -20.48 -6.73
C ARG A 42 6.82 -19.45 -7.84
N SER A 43 7.93 -19.53 -8.61
CA SER A 43 8.16 -18.65 -9.76
C SER A 43 7.11 -18.87 -10.84
N ASP A 44 6.77 -20.13 -11.14
CA ASP A 44 5.78 -20.47 -12.16
C ASP A 44 4.36 -20.08 -11.72
N ASP A 45 4.02 -20.26 -10.45
CA ASP A 45 2.75 -19.81 -9.88
C ASP A 45 2.63 -18.28 -9.90
N LYS A 46 3.72 -17.56 -9.61
CA LYS A 46 3.78 -16.11 -9.74
C LYS A 46 3.58 -15.68 -11.18
N TYR A 47 4.28 -16.30 -12.12
CA TYR A 47 4.14 -16.00 -13.54
C TYR A 47 2.71 -16.25 -14.02
N ARG A 48 2.12 -17.43 -13.76
CA ARG A 48 0.73 -17.75 -14.14
C ARG A 48 -0.30 -16.73 -13.64
N LYS A 49 -0.07 -16.15 -12.46
CA LYS A 49 -0.95 -15.12 -11.89
C LYS A 49 -0.75 -13.75 -12.51
N LEU A 50 0.46 -13.41 -12.93
CA LEU A 50 0.85 -12.03 -13.26
C LEU A 50 1.05 -11.78 -14.75
N HIS A 51 1.31 -12.80 -15.59
CA HIS A 51 1.62 -12.61 -17.00
C HIS A 51 0.55 -11.84 -17.77
N ARG A 52 -0.73 -12.01 -17.44
CA ARG A 52 -1.83 -11.27 -18.08
C ARG A 52 -1.79 -9.75 -17.82
N TYR A 53 -1.14 -9.33 -16.73
CA TYR A 53 -1.03 -7.90 -16.36
C TYR A 53 0.18 -7.20 -17.00
N ILE A 54 1.00 -7.94 -17.75
CA ILE A 54 2.09 -7.38 -18.55
C ILE A 54 1.78 -7.44 -20.06
N ASP A 55 0.54 -7.77 -20.43
CA ASP A 55 0.05 -7.74 -21.82
C ASP A 55 -0.40 -6.31 -22.16
N PHE A 56 0.14 -5.77 -23.25
CA PHE A 56 -0.12 -4.38 -23.65
C PHE A 56 -1.57 -4.19 -24.12
N GLN A 57 -2.11 -5.13 -24.89
CA GLN A 57 -3.49 -5.05 -25.40
C GLN A 57 -4.52 -5.21 -24.29
N GLN A 58 -4.29 -6.10 -23.30
CA GLN A 58 -5.14 -6.20 -22.13
C GLN A 58 -5.10 -4.94 -21.27
N THR A 59 -3.97 -4.20 -21.28
CA THR A 59 -3.80 -2.98 -20.51
C THR A 59 -4.41 -1.76 -21.18
N PHE A 60 -4.24 -1.60 -22.50
CA PHE A 60 -4.56 -0.38 -23.24
C PHE A 60 -5.44 -0.59 -24.48
N GLY A 61 -5.90 -1.80 -24.76
CA GLY A 61 -6.85 -2.05 -25.83
C GLY A 61 -8.16 -1.27 -25.64
N PHE A 62 -8.96 -1.20 -26.69
CA PHE A 62 -10.22 -0.45 -26.72
C PHE A 62 -11.12 -0.73 -25.51
N ASP A 63 -11.37 -2.01 -25.20
CA ASP A 63 -12.24 -2.40 -24.08
C ASP A 63 -11.71 -1.92 -22.73
N ALA A 64 -10.40 -2.04 -22.51
CA ALA A 64 -9.74 -1.57 -21.29
C ALA A 64 -9.93 -0.05 -21.10
N LEU A 65 -9.70 0.73 -22.13
CA LEU A 65 -9.87 2.19 -22.13
C LEU A 65 -11.35 2.58 -22.00
N TYR A 66 -12.25 1.87 -22.65
CA TYR A 66 -13.69 2.13 -22.56
C TYR A 66 -14.22 1.90 -21.14
N GLN A 67 -13.81 0.80 -20.50
CA GLN A 67 -14.16 0.54 -19.08
C GLN A 67 -13.50 1.54 -18.13
N ALA A 68 -12.26 1.94 -18.37
CA ALA A 68 -11.58 2.97 -17.61
C ALA A 68 -12.33 4.31 -17.71
N ALA A 69 -12.78 4.72 -18.89
CA ALA A 69 -13.56 5.94 -19.10
C ALA A 69 -14.89 5.91 -18.30
N ARG A 70 -15.60 4.77 -18.31
CA ARG A 70 -16.82 4.58 -17.49
C ARG A 70 -16.55 4.75 -15.99
N LYS A 71 -15.41 4.28 -15.51
CA LYS A 71 -15.02 4.44 -14.09
C LYS A 71 -14.61 5.88 -13.79
N CYS A 72 -13.86 6.54 -14.68
CA CYS A 72 -13.36 7.90 -14.50
C CYS A 72 -14.45 8.96 -14.41
N LYS A 73 -15.62 8.76 -15.07
CA LYS A 73 -16.71 9.74 -15.06
C LYS A 73 -17.52 9.75 -13.76
N ARG A 74 -17.39 8.73 -12.91
CA ARG A 74 -18.19 8.64 -11.68
C ARG A 74 -17.92 9.84 -10.76
N GLY A 75 -18.97 10.53 -10.34
CA GLY A 75 -18.90 11.69 -9.45
C GLY A 75 -18.39 12.99 -10.09
N VAL A 76 -18.13 13.02 -11.40
CA VAL A 76 -17.66 14.23 -12.14
C VAL A 76 -18.39 14.47 -13.46
N THR A 77 -19.59 13.92 -13.61
CA THR A 77 -20.41 14.03 -14.84
C THR A 77 -20.87 15.46 -15.15
N TRP A 78 -20.85 16.36 -14.15
CA TRP A 78 -21.18 17.77 -14.29
C TRP A 78 -20.10 18.61 -15.00
N LYS A 79 -18.87 18.06 -15.18
CA LYS A 79 -17.78 18.79 -15.85
C LYS A 79 -17.87 18.70 -17.38
N ASN A 80 -17.89 19.83 -18.05
CA ASN A 80 -17.96 19.90 -19.52
C ASN A 80 -16.87 19.07 -20.23
N THR A 81 -15.64 19.04 -19.68
CA THR A 81 -14.55 18.23 -20.23
C THR A 81 -14.84 16.73 -20.19
N VAL A 82 -15.58 16.28 -19.17
CA VAL A 82 -16.01 14.89 -19.01
C VAL A 82 -17.16 14.59 -19.95
N LEU A 83 -18.17 15.48 -20.02
CA LEU A 83 -19.31 15.33 -20.93
C LEU A 83 -18.86 15.29 -22.40
N ASN A 84 -17.98 16.19 -22.82
CA ASN A 84 -17.45 16.23 -24.19
C ASN A 84 -16.70 14.94 -24.58
N PHE A 85 -15.96 14.35 -23.64
CA PHE A 85 -15.32 13.05 -23.87
C PHE A 85 -16.35 11.92 -23.92
N ASP A 86 -17.31 11.93 -22.98
CA ASP A 86 -18.29 10.85 -22.80
C ASP A 86 -19.29 10.78 -23.94
N ASN A 87 -19.70 11.90 -24.54
CA ASN A 87 -20.60 11.96 -25.69
C ASN A 87 -20.03 11.22 -26.93
N ARG A 88 -18.71 11.17 -27.07
CA ARG A 88 -18.00 10.44 -28.14
C ARG A 88 -17.08 9.37 -27.58
N ARG A 89 -17.47 8.72 -26.45
CA ARG A 89 -16.61 7.81 -25.70
C ARG A 89 -15.98 6.71 -26.57
N ALA A 90 -16.77 6.01 -27.37
CA ALA A 90 -16.28 4.94 -28.21
C ALA A 90 -15.19 5.43 -29.17
N VAL A 91 -15.47 6.51 -29.89
CA VAL A 91 -14.51 7.11 -30.84
C VAL A 91 -13.25 7.62 -30.13
N ASN A 92 -13.42 8.28 -28.97
CA ASN A 92 -12.29 8.80 -28.19
C ASN A 92 -11.42 7.67 -27.62
N CYS A 93 -12.02 6.58 -27.14
CA CYS A 93 -11.28 5.42 -26.65
C CYS A 93 -10.60 4.67 -27.79
N TRP A 94 -11.23 4.55 -28.96
CA TRP A 94 -10.61 3.95 -30.13
C TRP A 94 -9.38 4.76 -30.59
N LYS A 95 -9.49 6.08 -30.70
CA LYS A 95 -8.35 6.95 -31.03
C LYS A 95 -7.22 6.82 -30.01
N LEU A 96 -7.55 6.78 -28.72
CA LEU A 96 -6.54 6.56 -27.66
C LEU A 96 -5.84 5.21 -27.80
N ALA A 97 -6.58 4.13 -28.13
CA ALA A 97 -5.98 2.82 -28.36
C ALA A 97 -5.00 2.85 -29.52
N GLN A 98 -5.36 3.52 -30.64
CA GLN A 98 -4.46 3.68 -31.81
C GLN A 98 -3.21 4.47 -31.41
N GLU A 99 -3.36 5.63 -30.78
CA GLU A 99 -2.21 6.44 -30.36
C GLU A 99 -1.24 5.68 -29.44
N LEU A 100 -1.77 4.82 -28.56
CA LEU A 100 -0.97 3.99 -27.66
C LEU A 100 -0.30 2.84 -28.41
N GLU A 101 -1.01 2.22 -29.36
CA GLU A 101 -0.48 1.16 -30.20
C GLU A 101 0.67 1.65 -31.09
N ASP A 102 0.47 2.80 -31.72
CA ASP A 102 1.44 3.42 -32.65
C ASP A 102 2.58 4.14 -31.88
N GLY A 103 2.51 4.23 -30.57
CA GLY A 103 3.51 4.94 -29.75
C GLY A 103 3.47 6.47 -29.91
N THR A 104 2.41 7.01 -30.50
CA THR A 104 2.24 8.46 -30.75
C THR A 104 1.53 9.18 -29.61
N TYR A 105 1.09 8.45 -28.57
CA TYR A 105 0.41 9.03 -27.43
C TYR A 105 1.27 10.07 -26.69
N LYS A 106 0.71 11.28 -26.52
CA LYS A 106 1.31 12.37 -25.75
C LYS A 106 0.34 12.83 -24.67
N LYS A 107 0.81 12.89 -23.44
CA LYS A 107 0.07 13.44 -22.31
C LYS A 107 -0.12 14.95 -22.48
N ARG A 108 -1.30 15.46 -22.17
CA ARG A 108 -1.57 16.90 -22.11
C ARG A 108 -0.94 17.53 -20.87
N ALA A 109 -0.66 18.84 -20.93
CA ALA A 109 -0.20 19.57 -19.77
C ALA A 109 -1.20 19.42 -18.59
N PRO A 110 -0.74 19.11 -17.38
CA PRO A 110 -1.62 19.00 -16.23
C PRO A 110 -2.12 20.37 -15.78
N ILE A 111 -3.31 20.40 -15.18
CA ILE A 111 -3.82 21.59 -14.49
C ILE A 111 -3.23 21.58 -13.08
N ARG A 112 -2.48 22.65 -12.73
CA ARG A 112 -1.88 22.81 -11.40
C ARG A 112 -2.68 23.80 -10.60
N PHE A 113 -2.99 23.44 -9.35
CA PHE A 113 -3.68 24.31 -8.40
C PHE A 113 -3.36 23.91 -6.96
N ASP A 114 -3.51 24.88 -6.07
CA ASP A 114 -3.24 24.69 -4.66
C ASP A 114 -4.53 24.48 -3.89
N ILE A 115 -4.49 23.53 -2.96
CA ILE A 115 -5.56 23.33 -1.99
C ILE A 115 -5.04 23.48 -0.57
N SER A 116 -5.79 24.16 0.28
CA SER A 116 -5.50 24.18 1.71
C SER A 116 -6.23 23.05 2.41
N GLU A 117 -5.51 22.01 2.82
CA GLU A 117 -6.07 20.92 3.60
C GLU A 117 -5.57 20.98 5.04
N ARG A 118 -6.46 21.34 5.98
CA ARG A 118 -6.18 21.42 7.43
C ARG A 118 -5.00 22.34 7.77
N GLY A 119 -4.93 23.48 7.10
CA GLY A 119 -3.86 24.46 7.28
C GLY A 119 -2.53 24.09 6.64
N LYS A 120 -2.50 23.05 5.79
CA LYS A 120 -1.36 22.73 4.94
C LYS A 120 -1.70 23.00 3.49
N LEU A 121 -0.87 23.82 2.84
CA LEU A 121 -0.91 24.03 1.41
C LEU A 121 -0.44 22.76 0.71
N ARG A 122 -1.22 22.30 -0.26
CA ARG A 122 -0.90 21.13 -1.09
C ARG A 122 -0.96 21.51 -2.56
N HIS A 123 0.13 21.33 -3.27
CA HIS A 123 0.19 21.51 -4.70
C HIS A 123 -0.36 20.27 -5.40
N ILE A 124 -1.43 20.42 -6.16
CA ILE A 124 -2.10 19.36 -6.89
C ILE A 124 -1.81 19.49 -8.38
N SER A 125 -1.36 18.41 -8.98
CA SER A 125 -1.18 18.28 -10.42
C SER A 125 -2.25 17.33 -10.98
N ALA A 126 -3.30 17.89 -11.59
CA ALA A 126 -4.43 17.13 -12.11
C ALA A 126 -4.28 16.89 -13.62
N VAL A 127 -4.27 15.63 -14.01
CA VAL A 127 -4.24 15.24 -15.44
C VAL A 127 -5.58 15.50 -16.12
N SER A 128 -5.58 15.75 -17.44
CA SER A 128 -6.79 15.88 -18.24
C SER A 128 -7.67 14.62 -18.14
N PHE A 129 -8.97 14.75 -18.45
CA PHE A 129 -9.85 13.58 -18.38
C PHE A 129 -9.42 12.46 -19.34
N ARG A 130 -8.96 12.81 -20.55
CA ARG A 130 -8.38 11.88 -21.53
C ARG A 130 -7.19 11.09 -20.93
N ASP A 131 -6.26 11.79 -20.33
CA ASP A 131 -5.07 11.18 -19.75
C ASP A 131 -5.39 10.40 -18.48
N ARG A 132 -6.43 10.83 -17.73
CA ARG A 132 -6.96 10.06 -16.58
C ARG A 132 -7.52 8.70 -17.03
N VAL A 133 -8.12 8.61 -18.23
CA VAL A 133 -8.59 7.33 -18.78
C VAL A 133 -7.43 6.39 -19.03
N VAL A 134 -6.34 6.87 -19.66
CA VAL A 134 -5.13 6.07 -19.90
C VAL A 134 -4.48 5.65 -18.57
N GLN A 135 -4.32 6.60 -17.64
CA GLN A 135 -3.77 6.34 -16.31
C GLN A 135 -4.61 5.32 -15.54
N ARG A 136 -5.94 5.40 -15.66
CA ARG A 136 -6.86 4.46 -15.03
C ARG A 136 -6.77 3.06 -15.62
N ALA A 137 -6.68 2.94 -16.94
CA ALA A 137 -6.48 1.67 -17.63
C ALA A 137 -5.17 1.01 -17.20
N LEU A 138 -4.07 1.77 -17.19
CA LEU A 138 -2.76 1.33 -16.69
C LEU A 138 -2.84 0.82 -15.26
N CYS A 139 -3.45 1.60 -14.35
CA CYS A 139 -3.54 1.22 -12.94
C CYS A 139 -4.41 -0.02 -12.73
N ASP A 140 -5.60 -0.09 -13.33
CA ASP A 140 -6.54 -1.17 -13.09
C ASP A 140 -6.11 -2.51 -13.70
N ASN A 141 -5.50 -2.47 -14.90
CA ASN A 141 -5.23 -3.68 -15.68
C ASN A 141 -3.76 -4.14 -15.58
N SER A 142 -2.86 -3.32 -15.02
CA SER A 142 -1.44 -3.66 -14.93
C SER A 142 -0.83 -3.29 -13.58
N LEU A 143 -0.65 -2.02 -13.27
CA LEU A 143 0.17 -1.55 -12.15
C LEU A 143 -0.34 -2.02 -10.78
N VAL A 144 -1.63 -1.81 -10.49
CA VAL A 144 -2.19 -2.17 -9.16
C VAL A 144 -2.16 -3.67 -8.92
N PRO A 145 -2.63 -4.55 -9.84
CA PRO A 145 -2.56 -6.00 -9.63
C PRO A 145 -1.12 -6.53 -9.43
N ILE A 146 -0.15 -6.02 -10.20
CA ILE A 146 1.25 -6.41 -10.06
C ILE A 146 1.81 -5.98 -8.72
N VAL A 147 1.59 -4.73 -8.32
CA VAL A 147 2.05 -4.20 -7.04
C VAL A 147 1.38 -4.94 -5.88
N GLU A 148 0.04 -5.07 -5.90
CA GLU A 148 -0.72 -5.73 -4.83
C GLU A 148 -0.24 -7.16 -4.56
N SER A 149 0.14 -7.89 -5.62
CA SER A 149 0.64 -9.26 -5.50
C SER A 149 1.93 -9.40 -4.67
N GLN A 150 2.66 -8.31 -4.46
CA GLN A 150 3.95 -8.27 -3.76
C GLN A 150 3.84 -7.64 -2.36
N LEU A 151 2.75 -6.91 -2.09
CA LEU A 151 2.60 -6.21 -0.81
C LEU A 151 2.30 -7.18 0.32
N ILE A 152 2.69 -6.81 1.52
CA ILE A 152 2.24 -7.49 2.74
C ILE A 152 0.72 -7.35 2.89
N TYR A 153 0.09 -8.33 3.57
CA TYR A 153 -1.35 -8.29 3.80
C TYR A 153 -1.81 -7.04 4.55
N ASP A 154 -1.00 -6.55 5.49
CA ASP A 154 -1.31 -5.39 6.35
C ASP A 154 -0.89 -4.03 5.77
N ASN A 155 -0.64 -3.97 4.45
CA ASN A 155 -0.60 -2.71 3.71
C ASN A 155 -2.04 -2.33 3.32
N ALA A 156 -2.55 -1.23 3.87
CA ALA A 156 -4.00 -0.93 3.83
C ALA A 156 -4.38 0.28 2.96
N ALA A 157 -3.41 1.02 2.41
CA ALA A 157 -3.69 2.25 1.68
C ALA A 157 -3.88 2.00 0.18
N SER A 158 -4.81 2.74 -0.43
CA SER A 158 -5.01 2.80 -1.90
C SER A 158 -5.20 1.45 -2.60
N LEU A 159 -5.69 0.45 -1.90
CA LEU A 159 -5.99 -0.88 -2.43
C LEU A 159 -7.50 -1.15 -2.40
N PRO A 160 -8.03 -1.93 -3.36
CA PRO A 160 -9.43 -2.34 -3.36
C PRO A 160 -9.79 -3.04 -2.05
N LYS A 161 -11.00 -2.75 -1.52
CA LYS A 161 -11.54 -3.33 -0.27
C LYS A 161 -10.68 -3.08 0.98
N ARG A 162 -9.66 -2.23 0.89
CA ARG A 162 -8.83 -1.77 2.01
C ARG A 162 -9.01 -0.26 2.21
N GLY A 163 -8.61 0.24 3.36
CA GLY A 163 -8.76 1.65 3.71
C GLY A 163 -8.54 1.86 5.20
N THR A 164 -8.93 3.02 5.70
CA THR A 164 -8.73 3.37 7.13
C THR A 164 -9.42 2.41 8.08
N SER A 165 -10.64 1.95 7.75
CA SER A 165 -11.36 0.97 8.59
C SER A 165 -10.64 -0.38 8.65
N PHE A 166 -10.16 -0.89 7.50
CA PHE A 166 -9.34 -2.10 7.47
C PHE A 166 -8.06 -1.92 8.30
N ALA A 167 -7.32 -0.82 8.08
CA ALA A 167 -6.07 -0.55 8.81
C ALA A 167 -6.28 -0.49 10.32
N ARG A 168 -7.36 0.15 10.79
CA ARG A 168 -7.71 0.22 12.22
C ARG A 168 -8.03 -1.16 12.80
N LYS A 169 -8.87 -1.96 12.12
CA LYS A 169 -9.17 -3.34 12.56
C LYS A 169 -7.90 -4.20 12.65
N ARG A 170 -6.96 -4.04 11.70
CA ARG A 170 -5.67 -4.75 11.74
C ARG A 170 -4.79 -4.28 12.89
N PHE A 171 -4.73 -2.96 13.15
CA PHE A 171 -4.03 -2.38 14.30
C PHE A 171 -4.58 -2.95 15.62
N GLU A 172 -5.89 -2.93 15.80
CA GLU A 172 -6.58 -3.46 16.99
C GLU A 172 -6.30 -4.97 17.20
N LEU A 173 -6.36 -5.74 16.11
CA LEU A 173 -6.02 -7.17 16.17
C LEU A 173 -4.56 -7.40 16.58
N HIS A 174 -3.63 -6.65 16.01
CA HIS A 174 -2.20 -6.76 16.33
C HIS A 174 -1.93 -6.30 17.77
N TYR A 175 -2.60 -5.26 18.23
CA TYR A 175 -2.50 -4.77 19.59
C TYR A 175 -2.99 -5.83 20.60
N LYS A 176 -4.20 -6.40 20.40
CA LYS A 176 -4.72 -7.50 21.21
C LYS A 176 -3.78 -8.70 21.24
N ARG A 177 -3.23 -9.08 20.07
CA ARG A 177 -2.24 -10.17 19.98
C ARG A 177 -0.96 -9.87 20.74
N ALA A 178 -0.47 -8.64 20.70
CA ALA A 178 0.73 -8.24 21.41
C ALA A 178 0.53 -8.32 22.92
N LEU A 179 -0.59 -7.79 23.42
CA LEU A 179 -0.95 -7.85 24.85
C LEU A 179 -1.13 -9.28 25.36
N GLY A 180 -1.72 -10.16 24.56
CA GLY A 180 -1.93 -11.57 24.94
C GLY A 180 -0.70 -12.46 24.77
N LYS A 181 0.27 -12.06 23.90
CA LYS A 181 1.46 -12.87 23.61
C LYS A 181 2.66 -12.52 24.47
N TRP A 182 2.81 -11.26 24.86
CA TRP A 182 3.99 -10.73 25.51
C TRP A 182 3.63 -10.04 26.83
N GLU A 183 4.47 -10.23 27.82
CA GLU A 183 4.28 -9.64 29.15
C GLU A 183 4.42 -8.11 29.10
N HIS A 184 5.46 -7.59 28.46
CA HIS A 184 5.76 -6.16 28.35
C HIS A 184 5.91 -5.73 26.88
N PRO A 185 4.83 -5.75 26.07
CA PRO A 185 4.92 -5.35 24.66
C PRO A 185 5.09 -3.84 24.51
N TYR A 186 5.87 -3.46 23.50
CA TYR A 186 6.08 -2.08 23.08
C TYR A 186 5.63 -1.90 21.64
N ALA A 187 5.11 -0.73 21.32
CA ALA A 187 4.76 -0.33 19.96
C ALA A 187 5.72 0.74 19.46
N VAL A 188 6.24 0.55 18.27
CA VAL A 188 6.92 1.60 17.51
C VAL A 188 5.90 2.19 16.54
N ILE A 189 5.69 3.50 16.61
CA ILE A 189 4.87 4.27 15.68
C ILE A 189 5.81 5.04 14.78
N PHE A 190 5.68 4.88 13.46
CA PHE A 190 6.53 5.53 12.48
C PHE A 190 5.74 6.57 11.68
N ASP A 191 6.37 7.69 11.35
CA ASP A 191 5.85 8.72 10.44
C ASP A 191 7.01 9.24 9.60
N CYS A 192 6.85 9.25 8.28
CA CYS A 192 7.86 9.81 7.38
C CYS A 192 7.57 11.29 7.10
N SER A 193 8.61 12.13 7.19
CA SER A 193 8.49 13.55 6.86
C SER A 193 8.28 13.74 5.36
N ASN A 194 7.25 14.52 4.98
CA ASN A 194 6.95 14.87 3.58
C ASN A 194 7.02 13.67 2.61
N TYR A 195 6.33 12.56 2.95
CA TYR A 195 6.50 11.27 2.30
C TYR A 195 6.48 11.34 0.77
N PHE A 196 5.39 11.85 0.15
CA PHE A 196 5.28 11.95 -1.31
C PHE A 196 6.34 12.86 -1.92
N GLY A 197 6.58 14.04 -1.34
CA GLY A 197 7.57 15.00 -1.82
C GLY A 197 9.02 14.57 -1.60
N SER A 198 9.26 13.47 -0.88
CA SER A 198 10.61 12.91 -0.67
C SER A 198 10.89 11.69 -1.53
N ILE A 199 9.87 11.07 -2.14
CA ILE A 199 10.06 9.93 -3.03
C ILE A 199 10.52 10.42 -4.39
N SER A 200 11.76 10.08 -4.78
CA SER A 200 12.26 10.32 -6.13
C SER A 200 11.43 9.53 -7.16
N SER A 201 10.86 10.24 -8.13
CA SER A 201 10.09 9.63 -9.23
C SER A 201 10.95 8.67 -10.05
N GLN A 202 12.20 9.03 -10.34
CA GLN A 202 13.12 8.17 -11.08
C GLN A 202 13.38 6.86 -10.31
N ARG A 203 13.73 6.95 -9.03
CA ARG A 203 14.00 5.75 -8.23
C ARG A 203 12.78 4.84 -8.09
N ALA A 204 11.60 5.43 -7.88
CA ALA A 204 10.36 4.67 -7.82
C ALA A 204 10.07 3.98 -9.16
N PHE A 205 10.29 4.67 -10.28
CA PHE A 205 10.16 4.10 -11.63
C PHE A 205 11.14 2.94 -11.86
N ASP A 206 12.40 3.08 -11.48
CA ASP A 206 13.42 2.03 -11.65
C ASP A 206 13.07 0.77 -10.84
N MET A 207 12.59 0.94 -9.62
CA MET A 207 12.14 -0.16 -8.77
C MET A 207 10.96 -0.93 -9.39
N ILE A 208 9.96 -0.22 -9.92
CA ILE A 208 8.81 -0.84 -10.60
C ILE A 208 9.23 -1.49 -11.92
N SER A 209 10.08 -0.83 -12.70
CA SER A 209 10.58 -1.37 -13.97
C SER A 209 11.30 -2.70 -13.76
N THR A 210 12.11 -2.80 -12.71
CA THR A 210 12.77 -4.06 -12.32
C THR A 210 11.74 -5.15 -11.99
N LEU A 211 10.65 -4.80 -11.29
CA LEU A 211 9.58 -5.75 -11.00
C LEU A 211 8.89 -6.25 -12.28
N TYR A 212 8.50 -5.35 -13.19
CA TYR A 212 7.86 -5.72 -14.45
C TYR A 212 8.73 -6.64 -15.29
N ARG A 213 10.01 -6.26 -15.49
CA ARG A 213 10.98 -7.08 -16.24
C ARG A 213 11.21 -8.46 -15.62
N SER A 214 11.07 -8.59 -14.30
CA SER A 214 11.20 -9.88 -13.60
C SER A 214 10.04 -10.85 -13.86
N ILE A 215 8.91 -10.37 -14.40
CA ILE A 215 7.74 -11.19 -14.70
C ILE A 215 7.83 -11.74 -16.14
N ALA A 216 8.29 -10.94 -17.10
CA ALA A 216 8.35 -11.28 -18.50
C ALA A 216 9.32 -12.43 -18.79
N ARG A 217 8.86 -13.44 -19.52
CA ARG A 217 9.64 -14.65 -19.91
C ARG A 217 9.91 -14.72 -21.41
N THR A 218 8.89 -14.44 -22.22
CA THR A 218 8.96 -14.51 -23.69
C THR A 218 9.43 -13.19 -24.32
N GLY A 219 9.89 -13.24 -25.56
CA GLY A 219 10.27 -12.03 -26.31
C GLY A 219 9.13 -11.04 -26.45
N ARG A 220 7.91 -11.53 -26.73
CA ARG A 220 6.70 -10.70 -26.82
C ARG A 220 6.38 -10.02 -25.49
N GLU A 221 6.39 -10.76 -24.39
CA GLU A 221 6.12 -10.18 -23.06
C GLU A 221 7.15 -9.11 -22.68
N LYS A 222 8.43 -9.30 -23.01
CA LYS A 222 9.48 -8.29 -22.78
C LYS A 222 9.19 -7.02 -23.59
N GLN A 223 8.75 -7.15 -24.84
CA GLN A 223 8.36 -6.02 -25.67
C GLN A 223 7.13 -5.29 -25.09
N ASP A 224 6.10 -6.03 -24.70
CA ASP A 224 4.88 -5.46 -24.09
C ASP A 224 5.21 -4.74 -22.77
N VAL A 225 6.08 -5.31 -21.95
CA VAL A 225 6.57 -4.65 -20.72
C VAL A 225 7.23 -3.31 -21.03
N GLU A 226 8.14 -3.24 -21.98
CA GLU A 226 8.82 -1.96 -22.32
C GLU A 226 7.81 -0.92 -22.85
N ARG A 227 6.81 -1.33 -23.61
CA ARG A 227 5.73 -0.46 -24.07
C ARG A 227 4.88 0.06 -22.90
N ILE A 228 4.49 -0.81 -21.95
CA ILE A 228 3.76 -0.43 -20.73
C ILE A 228 4.60 0.54 -19.90
N LEU A 229 5.89 0.25 -19.71
CA LEU A 229 6.81 1.10 -18.95
C LEU A 229 7.02 2.47 -19.62
N THR A 230 6.99 2.53 -20.97
CA THR A 230 7.04 3.80 -21.69
C THR A 230 5.82 4.67 -21.36
N VAL A 231 4.62 4.10 -21.32
CA VAL A 231 3.42 4.84 -20.90
C VAL A 231 3.47 5.22 -19.42
N LEU A 232 3.90 4.30 -18.54
CA LEU A 232 4.06 4.60 -17.12
C LEU A 232 5.05 5.75 -16.87
N ARG A 233 6.14 5.78 -17.62
CA ARG A 233 7.17 6.82 -17.57
C ARG A 233 6.59 8.22 -17.77
N ILE A 234 5.68 8.39 -18.73
CA ILE A 234 5.00 9.66 -19.05
C ILE A 234 4.24 10.22 -17.83
N PHE A 235 3.69 9.35 -16.98
CA PHE A 235 2.93 9.76 -15.79
C PHE A 235 3.78 9.92 -14.55
N VAL A 236 4.90 9.21 -14.45
CA VAL A 236 5.72 9.17 -13.23
C VAL A 236 6.86 10.17 -13.27
N LEU A 237 7.54 10.33 -14.41
CA LEU A 237 8.70 11.21 -14.54
C LEU A 237 8.36 12.65 -14.96
N ASP A 238 7.11 13.05 -14.88
CA ASP A 238 6.67 14.43 -15.14
C ASP A 238 7.17 15.43 -14.07
N GLU A 239 7.41 14.94 -12.87
CA GLU A 239 7.88 15.69 -11.72
C GLU A 239 9.07 14.94 -11.07
N PRO A 240 10.03 15.63 -10.42
CA PRO A 240 11.20 14.99 -9.81
C PRO A 240 10.82 14.08 -8.63
N HIS A 241 9.69 14.37 -8.00
CA HIS A 241 9.13 13.61 -6.88
C HIS A 241 7.69 13.21 -7.17
N LEU A 242 7.17 12.22 -6.42
CA LEU A 242 5.79 11.78 -6.62
C LEU A 242 4.80 12.90 -6.27
N GLY A 243 4.03 13.34 -7.27
CA GLY A 243 3.01 14.36 -7.12
C GLY A 243 1.74 13.83 -6.44
N LEU A 244 1.03 14.71 -5.74
CA LEU A 244 -0.30 14.43 -5.20
C LEU A 244 -1.36 14.58 -6.29
N GLY A 245 -2.37 13.71 -6.28
CA GLY A 245 -3.52 13.75 -7.18
C GLY A 245 -3.51 12.69 -8.28
N ASN A 246 -2.40 12.00 -8.50
CA ASN A 246 -2.27 10.95 -9.51
C ASN A 246 -2.40 9.55 -8.92
N GLN A 247 -3.17 8.69 -9.57
CA GLN A 247 -3.36 7.31 -9.13
C GLN A 247 -2.06 6.49 -9.23
N THR A 248 -1.26 6.73 -10.26
CA THR A 248 0.07 6.11 -10.40
C THR A 248 0.96 6.45 -9.22
N SER A 249 1.05 7.73 -8.83
CA SER A 249 1.85 8.18 -7.69
C SER A 249 1.45 7.49 -6.38
N GLN A 250 0.14 7.31 -6.14
CA GLN A 250 -0.34 6.59 -4.95
C GLN A 250 0.10 5.13 -4.95
N THR A 251 -0.02 4.45 -6.09
CA THR A 251 0.39 3.04 -6.22
C THR A 251 1.91 2.91 -6.07
N MET A 252 2.67 3.83 -6.63
CA MET A 252 4.13 3.86 -6.49
C MET A 252 4.53 4.11 -5.03
N ALA A 253 3.85 5.02 -4.33
CA ALA A 253 4.13 5.31 -2.93
C ALA A 253 3.91 4.10 -2.01
N ILE A 254 2.82 3.32 -2.20
CA ILE A 254 2.65 2.10 -1.41
C ILE A 254 3.69 1.03 -1.73
N TRP A 255 4.18 0.97 -2.95
CA TRP A 255 5.24 0.04 -3.38
C TRP A 255 6.62 0.42 -2.84
N TYR A 256 6.92 1.69 -2.74
CA TYR A 256 8.26 2.22 -2.45
C TYR A 256 8.88 1.65 -1.16
N LEU A 257 8.07 1.43 -0.13
CA LEU A 257 8.50 0.82 1.14
C LEU A 257 8.30 -0.71 1.21
N ASN A 258 7.97 -1.38 0.11
CA ASN A 258 7.62 -2.81 0.15
C ASN A 258 8.69 -3.70 0.78
N LYS A 259 9.98 -3.47 0.48
CA LYS A 259 11.09 -4.23 1.10
C LYS A 259 11.19 -3.96 2.59
N VAL A 260 10.94 -2.71 3.00
CA VAL A 260 10.93 -2.31 4.42
C VAL A 260 9.76 -2.96 5.15
N ASP A 261 8.58 -3.01 4.51
CA ASP A 261 7.39 -3.68 5.06
C ASP A 261 7.66 -5.16 5.36
N HIS A 262 8.24 -5.88 4.39
CA HIS A 262 8.59 -7.29 4.57
C HIS A 262 9.62 -7.51 5.68
N TRP A 263 10.60 -6.62 5.80
CA TRP A 263 11.57 -6.66 6.88
C TRP A 263 10.88 -6.41 8.23
N CYS A 264 10.04 -5.37 8.36
CA CYS A 264 9.30 -5.07 9.59
C CYS A 264 8.37 -6.22 10.01
N MET A 265 7.70 -6.85 9.05
CA MET A 265 6.82 -8.00 9.32
C MET A 265 7.59 -9.19 9.94
N SER A 266 8.89 -9.33 9.64
CA SER A 266 9.74 -10.35 10.28
C SER A 266 10.15 -9.99 11.71
N GLN A 267 10.02 -8.73 12.11
CA GLN A 267 10.43 -8.25 13.44
C GLN A 267 9.30 -8.26 14.48
N GLY A 268 8.03 -8.17 14.04
CA GLY A 268 6.90 -8.09 14.97
C GLY A 268 5.55 -8.04 14.26
N PHE A 269 4.48 -7.64 14.96
CA PHE A 269 3.19 -7.40 14.34
C PHE A 269 3.18 -6.02 13.70
N TYR A 270 3.35 -5.98 12.39
CA TYR A 270 3.54 -4.77 11.61
C TYR A 270 2.34 -4.49 10.70
N GLY A 271 2.04 -3.22 10.48
CA GLY A 271 1.09 -2.77 9.48
C GLY A 271 1.34 -1.31 9.07
N ARG A 272 0.89 -0.95 7.86
CA ARG A 272 1.13 0.37 7.27
C ARG A 272 -0.09 0.90 6.52
N TYR A 273 -0.30 2.21 6.65
CA TYR A 273 -1.23 3.00 5.86
C TYR A 273 -0.51 4.23 5.29
N MET A 274 -0.03 4.17 4.06
CA MET A 274 0.86 5.17 3.43
C MET A 274 2.14 5.39 4.24
N ASP A 275 2.30 6.60 4.80
CA ASP A 275 3.39 7.03 5.66
C ASP A 275 3.21 6.64 7.14
N ASP A 276 1.98 6.42 7.57
CA ASP A 276 1.66 5.96 8.92
C ASP A 276 1.91 4.45 9.06
N ALA A 277 2.88 4.04 9.87
CA ALA A 277 3.17 2.63 10.12
C ALA A 277 3.34 2.35 11.62
N TYR A 278 3.20 1.08 11.99
CA TYR A 278 3.41 0.62 13.36
C TYR A 278 4.06 -0.77 13.39
N CYS A 279 4.78 -1.07 14.47
CA CYS A 279 5.29 -2.40 14.76
C CYS A 279 5.16 -2.69 16.26
N PHE A 280 4.43 -3.74 16.61
CA PHE A 280 4.39 -4.23 18.00
C PHE A 280 5.54 -5.22 18.21
N CYS A 281 6.30 -5.01 19.27
CA CYS A 281 7.51 -5.71 19.66
C CYS A 281 7.34 -6.35 21.04
N LYS A 282 8.11 -7.40 21.32
CA LYS A 282 8.00 -8.15 22.59
C LYS A 282 8.47 -7.38 23.82
N ASN A 283 9.44 -6.47 23.64
CA ASN A 283 10.01 -5.65 24.71
C ASN A 283 10.61 -4.37 24.13
N ARG A 284 11.08 -3.47 24.99
CA ARG A 284 11.64 -2.17 24.66
C ARG A 284 12.91 -2.29 23.81
N GLU A 285 13.81 -3.19 24.14
CA GLU A 285 15.04 -3.41 23.37
C GLU A 285 14.76 -3.80 21.91
N GLN A 286 13.79 -4.68 21.69
CA GLN A 286 13.39 -5.03 20.32
C GLN A 286 12.80 -3.83 19.60
N ALA A 287 11.97 -3.02 20.26
CA ALA A 287 11.39 -1.82 19.69
C ALA A 287 12.47 -0.81 19.27
N GLU A 288 13.51 -0.62 20.08
CA GLU A 288 14.65 0.25 19.77
C GLU A 288 15.45 -0.28 18.55
N ARG A 289 15.72 -1.59 18.50
CA ARG A 289 16.36 -2.21 17.33
C ARG A 289 15.52 -2.08 16.05
N VAL A 290 14.20 -2.25 16.17
CA VAL A 290 13.27 -2.10 15.04
C VAL A 290 13.24 -0.66 14.56
N LEU A 291 13.21 0.31 15.47
CA LEU A 291 13.25 1.74 15.12
C LEU A 291 14.54 2.09 14.39
N ALA A 292 15.69 1.71 14.93
CA ALA A 292 16.99 1.97 14.30
C ALA A 292 17.14 1.28 12.94
N GLY A 293 16.64 0.05 12.81
CA GLY A 293 16.61 -0.68 11.54
C GLY A 293 15.71 -0.02 10.50
N TYR A 294 14.50 0.38 10.91
CA TYR A 294 13.56 1.09 10.03
C TYR A 294 14.15 2.42 9.54
N GLU A 295 14.72 3.22 10.44
CA GLU A 295 15.37 4.49 10.09
C GLU A 295 16.49 4.29 9.06
N ARG A 296 17.34 3.27 9.25
CA ARG A 296 18.40 2.92 8.29
C ARG A 296 17.83 2.59 6.91
N HIS A 297 16.79 1.75 6.86
CA HIS A 297 16.17 1.34 5.59
C HIS A 297 15.50 2.50 4.87
N VAL A 298 14.75 3.37 5.57
CA VAL A 298 14.09 4.51 4.93
C VAL A 298 15.09 5.57 4.49
N ASN A 299 16.19 5.78 5.24
CA ASN A 299 17.28 6.68 4.85
C ASN A 299 17.98 6.20 3.57
N GLN A 300 18.21 4.90 3.41
CA GLN A 300 18.73 4.30 2.17
C GLN A 300 17.81 4.56 0.97
N LEU A 301 16.53 4.74 1.20
CA LEU A 301 15.54 5.10 0.17
C LEU A 301 15.42 6.62 -0.04
N GLY A 302 16.20 7.44 0.67
CA GLY A 302 16.14 8.90 0.58
C GLY A 302 15.01 9.54 1.39
N LEU A 303 14.34 8.75 2.25
CA LEU A 303 13.29 9.23 3.14
C LEU A 303 13.87 9.57 4.52
N ARG A 304 13.14 10.38 5.29
CA ARG A 304 13.51 10.74 6.67
C ARG A 304 12.34 10.55 7.61
N LEU A 305 12.61 10.00 8.79
CA LEU A 305 11.61 9.91 9.85
C LEU A 305 11.28 11.28 10.44
N ASN A 306 10.04 11.48 10.78
CA ASN A 306 9.59 12.62 11.55
C ASN A 306 9.85 12.35 13.04
N LYS A 307 10.95 12.86 13.59
CA LYS A 307 11.38 12.62 14.99
C LYS A 307 10.36 13.06 16.03
N ARG A 308 9.46 14.03 15.72
CA ARG A 308 8.42 14.48 16.66
C ARG A 308 7.24 13.52 16.75
N LYS A 309 6.98 12.74 15.71
CA LYS A 309 5.84 11.83 15.63
C LYS A 309 6.24 10.36 15.78
N THR A 310 7.47 10.01 15.39
CA THR A 310 8.02 8.67 15.57
C THR A 310 8.36 8.45 17.04
N ARG A 311 7.83 7.38 17.63
CA ARG A 311 7.98 7.12 19.05
C ARG A 311 7.84 5.64 19.40
N ILE A 312 8.48 5.25 20.50
CA ILE A 312 8.28 3.96 21.15
C ILE A 312 7.34 4.19 22.32
N VAL A 313 6.34 3.35 22.46
CA VAL A 313 5.29 3.46 23.49
C VAL A 313 5.09 2.11 24.16
N ASP A 314 5.04 2.10 25.48
CA ASP A 314 4.61 0.93 26.24
C ASP A 314 3.14 0.64 25.93
N CYS A 315 2.83 -0.62 25.60
CA CYS A 315 1.48 -1.00 25.18
C CYS A 315 0.49 -1.10 26.36
N ARG A 316 0.97 -1.29 27.59
CA ARG A 316 0.08 -1.43 28.77
C ARG A 316 -0.22 -0.09 29.42
N THR A 317 0.78 0.76 29.58
CA THR A 317 0.67 2.03 30.32
C THR A 317 0.53 3.24 29.41
N GLY A 318 0.93 3.13 28.13
CA GLY A 318 0.98 4.23 27.19
C GLY A 318 -0.29 4.39 26.34
N GLN A 319 -0.40 5.55 25.70
CA GLN A 319 -1.44 5.83 24.72
C GLN A 319 -0.89 5.72 23.29
N LEU A 320 -1.47 4.84 22.50
CA LEU A 320 -1.15 4.64 21.10
C LEU A 320 -2.07 5.48 20.23
N THR A 321 -1.51 6.15 19.23
CA THR A 321 -2.31 6.91 18.26
C THR A 321 -2.06 6.35 16.85
N PHE A 322 -3.14 5.94 16.18
CA PHE A 322 -3.09 5.47 14.80
C PHE A 322 -4.34 5.90 14.04
N LEU A 323 -4.16 6.48 12.85
CA LEU A 323 -5.24 6.93 11.95
C LEU A 323 -6.38 7.68 12.66
N LYS A 324 -6.03 8.70 13.44
CA LYS A 324 -6.94 9.59 14.20
C LYS A 324 -7.67 8.91 15.38
N ARG A 325 -7.31 7.70 15.77
CA ARG A 325 -7.79 7.04 16.99
C ARG A 325 -6.68 6.98 18.01
N VAL A 326 -7.09 7.04 19.29
CA VAL A 326 -6.24 6.83 20.47
C VAL A 326 -6.68 5.55 21.13
N TYR A 327 -5.72 4.71 21.45
CA TYR A 327 -5.91 3.41 22.07
C TYR A 327 -5.17 3.37 23.41
N SER A 328 -5.79 2.88 24.45
CA SER A 328 -5.18 2.63 25.76
C SER A 328 -5.76 1.37 26.37
N VAL A 329 -4.97 0.69 27.20
CA VAL A 329 -5.44 -0.43 28.01
C VAL A 329 -6.06 0.11 29.28
N GLN A 330 -7.17 -0.48 29.72
CA GLN A 330 -7.83 -0.19 31.00
C GLN A 330 -7.38 -1.20 32.06
N ASP A 331 -7.73 -0.95 33.32
CA ASP A 331 -7.35 -1.81 34.44
C ASP A 331 -7.89 -3.24 34.30
N ASP A 332 -9.04 -3.41 33.67
CA ASP A 332 -9.64 -4.70 33.33
C ASP A 332 -8.98 -5.43 32.13
N GLY A 333 -7.95 -4.84 31.53
CA GLY A 333 -7.25 -5.36 30.34
C GLY A 333 -7.97 -5.08 29.02
N SER A 334 -9.13 -4.42 29.03
CA SER A 334 -9.84 -4.04 27.81
C SER A 334 -9.14 -2.89 27.07
N ILE A 335 -9.34 -2.79 25.76
CA ILE A 335 -8.78 -1.70 24.97
C ILE A 335 -9.85 -0.62 24.78
N LEU A 336 -9.62 0.54 25.38
CA LEU A 336 -10.41 1.74 25.18
C LEU A 336 -10.00 2.42 23.89
N ILE A 337 -10.97 2.68 23.01
CA ILE A 337 -10.76 3.33 21.70
C ILE A 337 -11.50 4.66 21.66
N ARG A 338 -10.76 5.74 21.54
CA ARG A 338 -11.31 7.10 21.46
C ARG A 338 -10.88 7.79 20.16
N MET A 339 -11.67 8.75 19.70
CA MET A 339 -11.21 9.62 18.60
C MET A 339 -10.19 10.63 19.14
N HIS A 340 -9.12 10.84 18.38
CA HIS A 340 -8.14 11.89 18.72
C HIS A 340 -8.84 13.27 18.76
N HIS A 341 -8.65 14.03 19.84
CA HIS A 341 -9.38 15.28 20.11
C HIS A 341 -9.33 16.31 18.97
N LYS A 342 -8.18 16.46 18.29
CA LYS A 342 -8.06 17.36 17.11
C LYS A 342 -8.91 16.87 15.94
N ALA A 343 -9.02 15.56 15.73
CA ALA A 343 -9.86 15.00 14.67
C ALA A 343 -11.34 15.18 14.98
N LEU A 344 -11.76 15.00 16.23
CA LEU A 344 -13.12 15.24 16.69
C LEU A 344 -13.53 16.71 16.53
N ARG A 345 -12.66 17.64 16.94
CA ARG A 345 -12.91 19.09 16.76
C ARG A 345 -13.04 19.46 15.27
N ALA A 346 -12.15 18.93 14.42
CA ALA A 346 -12.21 19.18 12.98
C ALA A 346 -13.48 18.60 12.35
N SER A 347 -13.90 17.41 12.76
CA SER A 347 -15.12 16.75 12.29
C SER A 347 -16.38 17.56 12.69
N ARG A 348 -16.47 17.99 13.96
CA ARG A 348 -17.57 18.85 14.45
C ARG A 348 -17.62 20.20 13.73
N ARG A 349 -16.45 20.79 13.42
CA ARG A 349 -16.38 22.03 12.65
C ARG A 349 -16.89 21.83 11.23
N HIS A 350 -16.47 20.75 10.57
CA HIS A 350 -16.91 20.42 9.22
C HIS A 350 -18.45 20.23 9.17
N ALA A 351 -19.03 19.45 10.07
CA ALA A 351 -20.46 19.24 10.14
C ALA A 351 -21.23 20.56 10.32
N ARG A 352 -20.79 21.43 11.25
CA ARG A 352 -21.39 22.76 11.45
C ARG A 352 -21.29 23.65 10.22
N ASN A 353 -20.14 23.68 9.55
CA ASN A 353 -19.98 24.47 8.34
C ASN A 353 -20.87 23.96 7.20
N LEU A 354 -21.01 22.65 7.08
CA LEU A 354 -21.89 22.04 6.07
C LEU A 354 -23.36 22.41 6.30
N ILE A 355 -23.83 22.32 7.55
CA ILE A 355 -25.20 22.74 7.89
C ILE A 355 -25.42 24.22 7.59
N ARG A 356 -24.43 25.07 7.90
CA ARG A 356 -24.49 26.51 7.59
C ARG A 356 -24.47 26.83 6.11
N SER A 357 -23.82 25.99 5.30
CA SER A 357 -23.73 26.17 3.84
C SER A 357 -24.92 25.61 3.08
N TYR A 358 -25.85 24.96 3.77
CA TYR A 358 -27.11 24.49 3.15
C TYR A 358 -27.96 25.70 2.70
N ASP A 359 -28.15 25.81 1.40
CA ASP A 359 -28.97 26.88 0.78
C ASP A 359 -30.09 26.34 -0.11
N GLY A 360 -30.18 25.00 -0.22
CA GLY A 360 -31.16 24.32 -1.06
C GLY A 360 -30.88 24.38 -2.57
N VAL A 361 -29.95 25.23 -2.99
CA VAL A 361 -29.64 25.48 -4.42
C VAL A 361 -28.26 24.89 -4.78
N HIS A 362 -27.21 25.38 -4.13
CA HIS A 362 -25.81 24.95 -4.42
C HIS A 362 -25.39 23.79 -3.53
N VAL A 363 -25.86 23.77 -2.28
CA VAL A 363 -25.61 22.68 -1.32
C VAL A 363 -26.96 22.04 -0.98
N GLY A 364 -27.33 21.02 -1.72
CA GLY A 364 -28.58 20.30 -1.52
C GLY A 364 -28.54 19.34 -0.31
N LEU A 365 -29.74 18.93 0.15
CA LEU A 365 -29.96 18.03 1.29
C LEU A 365 -29.15 16.73 1.16
N ARG A 366 -29.04 16.18 -0.04
CA ARG A 366 -28.25 14.97 -0.30
C ARG A 366 -26.78 15.15 0.02
N THR A 367 -26.17 16.29 -0.33
CA THR A 367 -24.78 16.61 -0.01
C THR A 367 -24.56 16.67 1.50
N VAL A 368 -25.52 17.23 2.24
CA VAL A 368 -25.50 17.27 3.72
C VAL A 368 -25.61 15.86 4.28
N GLN A 369 -26.52 15.04 3.77
CA GLN A 369 -26.71 13.65 4.19
C GLN A 369 -25.48 12.78 3.92
N ASP A 370 -24.91 12.84 2.71
CA ASP A 370 -23.71 12.07 2.34
C ASP A 370 -22.51 12.45 3.22
N SER A 371 -22.36 13.73 3.52
CA SER A 371 -21.30 14.21 4.40
C SER A 371 -21.53 13.82 5.85
N TRP A 372 -22.79 13.80 6.32
CA TRP A 372 -23.15 13.33 7.65
C TRP A 372 -22.89 11.83 7.80
N THR A 373 -23.32 11.01 6.84
CA THR A 373 -23.06 9.56 6.81
C THR A 373 -21.56 9.26 6.82
N SER A 374 -20.77 10.02 6.04
CA SER A 374 -19.31 9.93 6.07
C SER A 374 -18.72 10.29 7.45
N HIS A 375 -19.33 11.27 8.13
CA HIS A 375 -18.94 11.65 9.50
C HIS A 375 -19.26 10.54 10.50
N GLU A 376 -20.45 9.98 10.48
CA GLU A 376 -20.86 8.86 11.34
C GLU A 376 -19.99 7.63 11.15
N SER A 377 -19.62 7.31 9.91
CA SER A 377 -18.71 6.19 9.62
C SER A 377 -17.33 6.36 10.26
N THR A 378 -16.90 7.61 10.50
CA THR A 378 -15.64 7.88 11.22
C THR A 378 -15.74 7.66 12.73
N LEU A 379 -16.96 7.74 13.28
CA LEU A 379 -17.25 7.52 14.71
C LEU A 379 -17.53 6.05 15.03
N SER A 380 -17.88 5.24 14.02
CA SER A 380 -18.17 3.82 14.23
C SER A 380 -16.98 3.05 14.82
N GLY A 381 -17.25 2.15 15.77
CA GLY A 381 -16.23 1.32 16.45
C GLY A 381 -15.39 2.09 17.47
N LEU A 382 -15.92 3.16 18.06
CA LEU A 382 -15.42 3.77 19.29
C LEU A 382 -16.07 3.08 20.48
N THR A 383 -15.30 2.86 21.55
CA THR A 383 -15.86 2.50 22.87
C THR A 383 -16.33 3.77 23.56
N HIS A 384 -17.51 3.73 24.12
CA HIS A 384 -18.14 4.84 24.84
C HIS A 384 -17.67 4.90 26.27
#